data_1618830d74ac96c3ef719c3f22bc88ad
#
_entry.id   1618830d74ac96c3ef719c3f22bc88ad
#
_cell.length_a   1.000
_cell.length_b   1.000
_cell.length_c   1.000
_cell.angle_alpha   90.00
_cell.angle_beta   90.00
_cell.angle_gamma   90.00
#
_symmetry.space_group_name_H-M   'P 1'
#
loop_
_entity.id
_entity.type
_entity.pdbx_description
1 polymer ?
#
loop_
_entity_poly.entity_id
_entity_poly.type
_entity_poly.pdbx_seq_one_letter_code
_entity_poly.pdbx_strand_id
1 'polypeptide(L)'
;EIRLSLVGSEMCIRDRLKTLRKKNASVIFATQSLADIEGSSIAPAIIESCPSRIFLPNERAAEPQIARVYERFGLNDRQIDILSRATPKRDYYCQSRRGNRLFELGLGEIALAFAAASSKADQIRIGELIAAHGQTQFAAAWLRHRGLLWAADLVGHEIAAPLKE
;
A
#
# COMPACT_ATOMS: atom_id res chain seq x y z
N GLU A 1 -10.88 11.95 -0.96
CA GLU A 1 -10.89 10.47 -0.93
C GLU A 1 -11.93 9.98 -1.94
N ILE A 2 -11.49 9.59 -3.12
CA ILE A 2 -12.39 9.03 -4.14
C ILE A 2 -12.40 7.52 -3.92
N ARG A 3 -13.38 7.02 -3.17
CA ARG A 3 -13.73 5.60 -3.19
C ARG A 3 -14.26 5.27 -4.58
N LEU A 4 -13.44 4.62 -5.39
CA LEU A 4 -13.90 3.98 -6.61
C LEU A 4 -14.67 2.71 -6.22
N SER A 5 -15.99 2.85 -6.06
CA SER A 5 -16.89 1.70 -6.10
C SER A 5 -16.81 1.11 -7.51
N LEU A 6 -16.46 -0.18 -7.61
CA LEU A 6 -16.32 -0.95 -8.86
C LEU A 6 -17.67 -1.22 -9.58
N VAL A 7 -18.65 -0.35 -9.43
CA VAL A 7 -19.93 -0.43 -10.12
C VAL A 7 -20.12 0.84 -10.96
N GLY A 8 -19.34 0.92 -12.02
CA GLY A 8 -19.56 1.95 -13.03
C GLY A 8 -18.69 1.62 -14.24
N SER A 9 -19.30 1.36 -15.36
CA SER A 9 -18.79 0.84 -16.63
C SER A 9 -17.26 0.90 -16.78
N GLU A 10 -16.64 -0.23 -17.08
CA GLU A 10 -15.19 -0.41 -17.33
C GLU A 10 -14.62 0.64 -18.31
N MET A 11 -15.44 1.16 -19.20
CA MET A 11 -15.12 2.27 -20.11
C MET A 11 -14.77 3.56 -19.36
N CYS A 12 -15.43 3.83 -18.23
CA CYS A 12 -15.19 5.02 -17.41
C CYS A 12 -13.83 4.99 -16.71
N ILE A 13 -13.33 3.81 -16.32
CA ILE A 13 -12.01 3.66 -15.67
C ILE A 13 -10.89 3.90 -16.68
N ARG A 14 -11.00 3.35 -17.89
CA ARG A 14 -10.03 3.55 -18.97
C ARG A 14 -9.89 5.03 -19.33
N ASP A 15 -11.00 5.73 -19.49
CA ASP A 15 -11.01 7.15 -19.86
C ASP A 15 -10.51 8.03 -18.70
N ARG A 16 -10.81 7.66 -17.46
CA ARG A 16 -10.28 8.34 -16.27
C ARG A 16 -8.76 8.19 -16.16
N LEU A 17 -8.20 7.00 -16.35
CA LEU A 17 -6.75 6.79 -16.29
C LEU A 17 -6.01 7.69 -17.29
N LYS A 18 -6.53 7.82 -18.53
CA LYS A 18 -5.98 8.73 -19.55
C LYS A 18 -6.13 10.22 -19.17
N THR A 19 -7.25 10.58 -18.58
CA THR A 19 -7.56 11.97 -18.23
C THR A 19 -6.81 12.43 -16.98
N LEU A 20 -6.64 11.57 -15.97
CA LEU A 20 -5.93 11.89 -14.73
C LEU A 20 -4.46 12.25 -14.98
N ARG A 21 -3.81 11.59 -15.95
CA ARG A 21 -2.45 11.95 -16.36
C ARG A 21 -2.34 13.40 -16.84
N LYS A 22 -3.35 13.91 -17.57
CA LYS A 22 -3.37 15.31 -18.03
C LYS A 22 -3.61 16.32 -16.89
N LYS A 23 -4.14 15.84 -15.76
CA LYS A 23 -4.45 16.66 -14.59
C LYS A 23 -3.40 16.57 -13.48
N ASN A 24 -2.21 16.05 -13.77
CA ASN A 24 -1.13 15.79 -12.80
C ASN A 24 -1.58 14.96 -11.58
N ALA A 25 -2.56 14.07 -11.78
CA ALA A 25 -3.03 13.17 -10.75
C ALA A 25 -2.33 11.82 -10.86
N SER A 26 -1.86 11.27 -9.73
CA SER A 26 -1.35 9.90 -9.64
C SER A 26 -2.48 8.94 -9.24
N VAL A 27 -2.40 7.73 -9.76
CA VAL A 27 -3.34 6.66 -9.42
C VAL A 27 -2.58 5.53 -8.76
N ILE A 28 -3.07 5.10 -7.60
CA ILE A 28 -2.61 3.89 -6.92
C ILE A 28 -3.77 2.88 -7.02
N PHE A 29 -3.47 1.73 -7.60
CA PHE A 29 -4.40 0.63 -7.74
C PHE A 29 -3.90 -0.55 -6.92
N ALA A 30 -4.77 -1.18 -6.13
CA ALA A 30 -4.44 -2.37 -5.35
C ALA A 30 -5.49 -3.46 -5.60
N THR A 31 -5.03 -4.71 -5.71
CA THR A 31 -5.89 -5.88 -5.83
C THR A 31 -5.35 -7.02 -4.96
N GLN A 32 -6.22 -7.90 -4.54
CA GLN A 32 -5.86 -9.12 -3.83
C GLN A 32 -5.49 -10.26 -4.80
N SER A 33 -6.02 -10.20 -6.03
CA SER A 33 -5.77 -11.22 -7.05
C SER A 33 -5.49 -10.59 -8.41
N LEU A 34 -4.43 -11.02 -9.07
CA LEU A 34 -4.14 -10.63 -10.46
C LEU A 34 -5.16 -11.23 -11.44
N ALA A 35 -5.73 -12.40 -11.10
CA ALA A 35 -6.74 -13.05 -11.92
C ALA A 35 -8.02 -12.19 -12.05
N ASP A 36 -8.38 -11.45 -11.01
CA ASP A 36 -9.52 -10.54 -11.04
C ASP A 36 -9.32 -9.39 -12.05
N ILE A 37 -8.07 -8.92 -12.16
CA ILE A 37 -7.72 -7.92 -13.18
C ILE A 37 -7.69 -8.57 -14.56
N GLU A 38 -7.08 -9.74 -14.69
CA GLU A 38 -6.90 -10.44 -15.96
C GLU A 38 -8.23 -10.70 -16.67
N GLY A 39 -9.25 -11.11 -15.91
CA GLY A 39 -10.59 -11.34 -16.41
C GLY A 39 -11.36 -10.07 -16.79
N SER A 40 -10.80 -8.89 -16.50
CA SER A 40 -11.45 -7.61 -16.74
C SER A 40 -11.04 -6.99 -18.07
N SER A 41 -11.97 -6.31 -18.75
CA SER A 41 -11.69 -5.56 -19.98
C SER A 41 -10.75 -4.36 -19.77
N ILE A 42 -10.50 -3.95 -18.52
CA ILE A 42 -9.58 -2.86 -18.16
C ILE A 42 -8.13 -3.32 -17.96
N ALA A 43 -7.85 -4.63 -17.96
CA ALA A 43 -6.51 -5.17 -17.73
C ALA A 43 -5.43 -4.52 -18.64
N PRO A 44 -5.64 -4.38 -19.96
CA PRO A 44 -4.66 -3.73 -20.84
C PRO A 44 -4.39 -2.28 -20.44
N ALA A 45 -5.43 -1.55 -20.03
CA ALA A 45 -5.30 -0.15 -19.63
C ALA A 45 -4.52 0.01 -18.32
N ILE A 46 -4.72 -0.88 -17.36
CA ILE A 46 -3.98 -0.89 -16.09
C ILE A 46 -2.51 -1.25 -16.35
N ILE A 47 -2.25 -2.30 -17.14
CA ILE A 47 -0.89 -2.75 -17.46
C ILE A 47 -0.11 -1.63 -18.18
N GLU A 48 -0.74 -0.91 -19.11
CA GLU A 48 -0.13 0.19 -19.85
C GLU A 48 0.06 1.45 -18.99
N SER A 49 -0.95 1.79 -18.17
CA SER A 49 -0.97 3.06 -17.43
C SER A 49 -0.24 3.00 -16.08
N CYS A 50 -0.01 1.80 -15.53
CA CYS A 50 0.68 1.58 -14.25
C CYS A 50 2.07 0.97 -14.47
N PRO A 51 3.08 1.77 -14.87
CA PRO A 51 4.43 1.28 -15.19
C PRO A 51 5.23 0.86 -13.95
N SER A 52 4.81 1.29 -12.76
CA SER A 52 5.40 0.85 -11.49
C SER A 52 4.45 -0.11 -10.81
N ARG A 53 4.95 -1.29 -10.46
CA ARG A 53 4.17 -2.36 -9.86
C ARG A 53 4.91 -2.92 -8.66
N ILE A 54 4.17 -3.22 -7.60
CA ILE A 54 4.70 -3.90 -6.43
C ILE A 54 3.92 -5.20 -6.29
N PHE A 55 4.65 -6.31 -6.40
CA PHE A 55 4.11 -7.64 -6.20
C PHE A 55 4.47 -8.13 -4.80
N LEU A 56 3.47 -8.72 -4.14
CA LEU A 56 3.65 -9.36 -2.84
C LEU A 56 4.10 -10.81 -3.02
N PRO A 57 4.84 -11.37 -2.06
CA PRO A 57 5.22 -12.77 -2.07
C PRO A 57 4.01 -13.69 -2.21
N ASN A 58 4.18 -14.72 -3.02
CA ASN A 58 3.16 -15.74 -3.23
C ASN A 58 3.87 -17.08 -3.47
N GLU A 59 3.83 -17.96 -2.47
CA GLU A 59 4.46 -19.28 -2.54
C GLU A 59 3.97 -20.15 -3.71
N ARG A 60 2.75 -19.85 -4.19
CA ARG A 60 2.14 -20.54 -5.32
C ARG A 60 2.44 -19.88 -6.67
N ALA A 61 3.26 -18.81 -6.69
CA ALA A 61 3.53 -18.06 -7.92
C ALA A 61 4.10 -18.92 -9.06
N ALA A 62 4.89 -19.96 -8.71
CA ALA A 62 5.51 -20.87 -9.67
C ALA A 62 4.55 -21.96 -10.21
N GLU A 63 3.32 -22.07 -9.68
CA GLU A 63 2.34 -23.00 -10.23
C GLU A 63 1.95 -22.58 -11.66
N PRO A 64 1.89 -23.51 -12.65
CA PRO A 64 1.74 -23.15 -14.06
C PRO A 64 0.55 -22.25 -14.39
N GLN A 65 -0.55 -22.40 -13.66
CA GLN A 65 -1.76 -21.60 -13.85
C GLN A 65 -1.56 -20.15 -13.35
N ILE A 66 -0.87 -20.01 -12.22
CA ILE A 66 -0.61 -18.72 -11.59
C ILE A 66 0.55 -18.01 -12.29
N ALA A 67 1.60 -18.74 -12.67
CA ALA A 67 2.75 -18.24 -13.39
C ALA A 67 2.34 -17.53 -14.70
N ARG A 68 1.41 -18.12 -15.47
CA ARG A 68 0.88 -17.51 -16.69
C ARG A 68 0.24 -16.13 -16.47
N VAL A 69 -0.39 -15.95 -15.33
CA VAL A 69 -0.96 -14.65 -14.97
C VAL A 69 0.16 -13.63 -14.72
N TYR A 70 1.19 -14.00 -13.96
CA TYR A 70 2.34 -13.14 -13.73
C TYR A 70 3.09 -12.80 -15.03
N GLU A 71 3.23 -13.76 -15.97
CA GLU A 71 3.83 -13.54 -17.28
C GLU A 71 3.08 -12.47 -18.08
N ARG A 72 1.74 -12.48 -18.06
CA ARG A 72 0.92 -11.45 -18.70
C ARG A 72 1.11 -10.06 -18.08
N PHE A 73 1.48 -10.00 -16.82
CA PHE A 73 1.86 -8.77 -16.16
C PHE A 73 3.34 -8.41 -16.38
N GLY A 74 4.06 -9.17 -17.23
CA GLY A 74 5.41 -8.86 -17.68
C GLY A 74 6.52 -9.36 -16.75
N LEU A 75 6.27 -10.39 -15.95
CA LEU A 75 7.29 -11.08 -15.19
C LEU A 75 7.83 -12.27 -16.00
N ASN A 76 9.14 -12.52 -15.88
CA ASN A 76 9.77 -13.72 -16.40
C ASN A 76 9.87 -14.81 -15.32
N ASP A 77 10.24 -16.04 -15.70
CA ASP A 77 10.33 -17.21 -14.83
C ASP A 77 11.18 -16.95 -13.57
N ARG A 78 12.33 -16.25 -13.74
CA ARG A 78 13.21 -15.92 -12.62
C ARG A 78 12.56 -14.97 -11.63
N GLN A 79 11.79 -14.02 -12.11
CA GLN A 79 11.06 -13.06 -11.26
C GLN A 79 9.91 -13.74 -10.52
N ILE A 80 9.25 -14.69 -11.17
CA ILE A 80 8.21 -15.53 -10.57
C ILE A 80 8.82 -16.44 -9.49
N ASP A 81 9.99 -17.04 -9.75
CA ASP A 81 10.72 -17.83 -8.76
C ASP A 81 11.11 -16.98 -7.53
N ILE A 82 11.57 -15.74 -7.73
CA ILE A 82 11.85 -14.80 -6.63
C ILE A 82 10.59 -14.57 -5.79
N LEU A 83 9.44 -14.34 -6.41
CA LEU A 83 8.17 -14.13 -5.71
C LEU A 83 7.72 -15.34 -4.91
N SER A 84 7.95 -16.56 -5.45
CA SER A 84 7.57 -17.80 -4.77
C SER A 84 8.39 -18.09 -3.51
N ARG A 85 9.63 -17.57 -3.44
CA ARG A 85 10.57 -17.76 -2.32
C ARG A 85 10.63 -16.59 -1.37
N ALA A 86 10.08 -15.44 -1.73
CA ALA A 86 10.10 -14.23 -0.92
C ALA A 86 9.28 -14.40 0.36
N THR A 87 9.71 -13.75 1.43
CA THR A 87 9.07 -13.84 2.75
C THR A 87 7.83 -12.93 2.82
N PRO A 88 6.64 -13.48 3.07
CA PRO A 88 5.42 -12.69 3.23
C PRO A 88 5.54 -11.64 4.34
N LYS A 89 4.92 -10.48 4.12
CA LYS A 89 4.90 -9.32 5.04
C LYS A 89 6.26 -8.64 5.27
N ARG A 90 7.32 -9.13 4.65
CA ARG A 90 8.66 -8.59 4.76
C ARG A 90 9.19 -8.13 3.42
N ASP A 91 9.14 -9.01 2.43
CA ASP A 91 9.72 -8.78 1.12
C ASP A 91 8.68 -8.23 0.14
N TYR A 92 9.11 -7.34 -0.74
CA TYR A 92 8.28 -6.71 -1.77
C TYR A 92 9.07 -6.67 -3.07
N TYR A 93 8.46 -7.13 -4.16
CA TYR A 93 9.10 -7.10 -5.47
C TYR A 93 8.59 -5.90 -6.28
N CYS A 94 9.46 -4.93 -6.49
CA CYS A 94 9.15 -3.74 -7.28
C CYS A 94 9.62 -3.91 -8.71
N GLN A 95 8.70 -3.74 -9.65
CA GLN A 95 8.96 -3.65 -11.09
C GLN A 95 8.68 -2.22 -11.55
N SER A 96 9.65 -1.60 -12.24
CA SER A 96 9.49 -0.24 -12.77
C SER A 96 10.34 -0.03 -14.03
N ARG A 97 10.11 1.10 -14.71
CA ARG A 97 10.95 1.50 -15.86
C ARG A 97 12.43 1.72 -15.50
N ARG A 98 12.74 1.94 -14.23
CA ARG A 98 14.11 2.15 -13.71
C ARG A 98 14.81 0.84 -13.33
N GLY A 99 14.13 -0.28 -13.44
CA GLY A 99 14.61 -1.61 -13.07
C GLY A 99 13.71 -2.32 -12.08
N ASN A 100 14.09 -3.54 -11.78
CA ASN A 100 13.35 -4.45 -10.91
C ASN A 100 14.21 -4.80 -9.70
N ARG A 101 13.57 -4.86 -8.52
CA ARG A 101 14.28 -5.21 -7.28
C ARG A 101 13.34 -5.85 -6.25
N LEU A 102 13.89 -6.78 -5.52
CA LEU A 102 13.32 -7.23 -4.25
C LEU A 102 13.84 -6.27 -3.16
N PHE A 103 12.96 -5.82 -2.28
CA PHE A 103 13.34 -5.01 -1.14
C PHE A 103 12.55 -5.41 0.10
N GLU A 104 13.14 -5.21 1.25
CA GLU A 104 12.50 -5.38 2.53
C GLU A 104 11.91 -4.03 2.98
N LEU A 105 10.63 -4.02 3.32
CA LEU A 105 9.99 -2.85 3.93
C LEU A 105 10.07 -2.99 5.45
N GLY A 106 11.22 -2.64 6.00
CA GLY A 106 11.48 -2.62 7.44
C GLY A 106 10.84 -1.39 8.09
N LEU A 107 9.53 -1.44 8.33
CA LEU A 107 8.87 -0.43 9.15
C LEU A 107 9.22 -0.68 10.61
N GLY A 108 9.79 0.34 11.28
CA GLY A 108 10.00 0.30 12.73
C GLY A 108 8.66 0.33 13.48
N GLU A 109 8.72 0.04 14.78
CA GLU A 109 7.54 -0.09 15.65
C GLU A 109 6.62 1.14 15.60
N ILE A 110 7.20 2.34 15.56
CA ILE A 110 6.43 3.59 15.46
C ILE A 110 5.63 3.64 14.15
N ALA A 111 6.29 3.41 13.00
CA ALA A 111 5.60 3.44 11.71
C ALA A 111 4.52 2.35 11.62
N LEU A 112 4.79 1.15 12.16
CA LEU A 112 3.81 0.07 12.23
C LEU A 112 2.63 0.41 13.12
N ALA A 113 2.83 1.11 14.23
CA ALA A 113 1.75 1.53 15.12
C ALA A 113 0.68 2.37 14.39
N PHE A 114 1.11 3.19 13.42
CA PHE A 114 0.19 4.01 12.62
C PHE A 114 -0.27 3.29 11.33
N ALA A 115 0.65 2.69 10.58
CA ALA A 115 0.34 2.09 9.28
C ALA A 115 -0.54 0.83 9.40
N ALA A 116 -0.41 0.06 10.49
CA ALA A 116 -1.20 -1.14 10.74
C ALA A 116 -2.55 -0.88 11.45
N ALA A 117 -2.88 0.38 11.76
CA ALA A 117 -4.11 0.77 12.43
C ALA A 117 -5.31 0.75 11.46
N SER A 118 -5.76 -0.43 11.06
CA SER A 118 -6.80 -0.62 10.03
C SER A 118 -8.07 -1.29 10.56
N SER A 119 -8.07 -1.87 11.75
CA SER A 119 -9.24 -2.53 12.32
C SER A 119 -10.34 -1.52 12.69
N LYS A 120 -11.58 -2.00 12.74
CA LYS A 120 -12.70 -1.16 13.20
C LYS A 120 -12.50 -0.68 14.65
N ALA A 121 -11.90 -1.52 15.49
CA ALA A 121 -11.57 -1.17 16.87
C ALA A 121 -10.52 -0.04 16.91
N ASP A 122 -9.46 -0.13 16.08
CA ASP A 122 -8.47 0.93 15.98
C ASP A 122 -9.10 2.26 15.53
N GLN A 123 -9.98 2.23 14.53
CA GLN A 123 -10.66 3.43 14.02
C GLN A 123 -11.52 4.11 15.09
N ILE A 124 -12.27 3.33 15.89
CA ILE A 124 -13.05 3.84 17.00
C ILE A 124 -12.11 4.46 18.06
N ARG A 125 -11.05 3.73 18.43
CA ARG A 125 -10.09 4.20 19.41
C ARG A 125 -9.35 5.47 19.01
N ILE A 126 -8.99 5.58 17.73
CA ILE A 126 -8.41 6.80 17.14
C ILE A 126 -9.37 7.98 17.32
N GLY A 127 -10.65 7.79 16.98
CA GLY A 127 -11.67 8.82 17.15
C GLY A 127 -11.81 9.30 18.61
N GLU A 128 -11.85 8.36 19.56
CA GLU A 128 -11.91 8.65 20.99
C GLU A 128 -10.68 9.45 21.47
N LEU A 129 -9.49 9.04 21.04
CA LEU A 129 -8.24 9.70 21.44
C LEU A 129 -8.13 11.11 20.86
N ILE A 130 -8.56 11.32 19.61
CA ILE A 130 -8.62 12.66 19.01
C ILE A 130 -9.61 13.55 19.73
N ALA A 131 -10.78 13.02 20.09
CA ALA A 131 -11.79 13.76 20.83
C ALA A 131 -11.32 14.16 22.25
N ALA A 132 -10.58 13.26 22.92
CA ALA A 132 -10.10 13.46 24.29
C ALA A 132 -8.86 14.37 24.38
N HIS A 133 -7.93 14.26 23.43
CA HIS A 133 -6.62 14.91 23.50
C HIS A 133 -6.36 15.94 22.41
N GLY A 134 -7.25 16.08 21.43
CA GLY A 134 -7.06 16.91 20.25
C GLY A 134 -6.05 16.34 19.25
N GLN A 135 -5.99 16.95 18.06
CA GLN A 135 -5.11 16.49 16.98
C GLN A 135 -3.61 16.58 17.32
N THR A 136 -3.23 17.62 18.04
CA THR A 136 -1.82 17.87 18.40
C THR A 136 -1.26 16.78 19.33
N GLN A 137 -2.04 16.35 20.29
CA GLN A 137 -1.63 15.35 21.29
C GLN A 137 -1.94 13.89 20.85
N PHE A 138 -2.66 13.72 19.75
CA PHE A 138 -3.11 12.42 19.29
C PHE A 138 -1.96 11.42 19.10
N ALA A 139 -0.85 11.83 18.46
CA ALA A 139 0.27 10.94 18.18
C ALA A 139 0.85 10.34 19.47
N ALA A 140 1.08 11.15 20.49
CA ALA A 140 1.58 10.68 21.78
C ALA A 140 0.58 9.77 22.50
N ALA A 141 -0.71 10.13 22.49
CA ALA A 141 -1.77 9.32 23.07
C ALA A 141 -1.94 7.97 22.38
N TRP A 142 -1.84 7.94 21.03
CA TRP A 142 -1.89 6.72 20.24
C TRP A 142 -0.70 5.80 20.52
N LEU A 143 0.51 6.34 20.55
CA LEU A 143 1.72 5.56 20.88
C LEU A 143 1.65 4.96 22.29
N ARG A 144 1.14 5.69 23.28
CA ARG A 144 0.89 5.14 24.63
C ARG A 144 -0.12 4.00 24.59
N HIS A 145 -1.21 4.16 23.85
CA HIS A 145 -2.21 3.09 23.69
C HIS A 145 -1.61 1.85 23.02
N ARG A 146 -0.65 2.00 22.11
CA ARG A 146 0.07 0.90 21.45
C ARG A 146 1.22 0.32 22.29
N GLY A 147 1.43 0.81 23.51
CA GLY A 147 2.49 0.34 24.41
C GLY A 147 3.88 0.92 24.12
N LEU A 148 4.00 1.86 23.21
CA LEU A 148 5.26 2.50 22.82
C LEU A 148 5.51 3.76 23.68
N LEU A 149 5.69 3.58 24.98
CA LEU A 149 5.80 4.68 25.95
C LEU A 149 6.99 5.58 25.67
N TRP A 150 8.15 4.99 25.35
CA TRP A 150 9.35 5.73 25.01
C TRP A 150 9.18 6.68 23.83
N ALA A 151 8.46 6.22 22.79
CA ALA A 151 8.18 7.02 21.60
C ALA A 151 7.13 8.11 21.88
N ALA A 152 6.15 7.80 22.73
CA ALA A 152 5.13 8.75 23.15
C ALA A 152 5.73 9.91 23.94
N ASP A 153 6.73 9.64 24.78
CA ASP A 153 7.41 10.66 25.59
C ASP A 153 8.28 11.58 24.70
N LEU A 154 8.99 11.03 23.69
CA LEU A 154 9.72 11.83 22.72
C LEU A 154 8.80 12.83 21.99
N VAL A 155 7.67 12.34 21.46
CA VAL A 155 6.69 13.20 20.76
C VAL A 155 6.08 14.24 21.72
N GLY A 156 5.81 13.86 22.97
CA GLY A 156 5.26 14.75 24.00
C GLY A 156 6.24 15.88 24.35
N HIS A 157 7.53 15.61 24.38
CA HIS A 157 8.57 16.62 24.66
C HIS A 157 8.74 17.61 23.49
N GLU A 158 8.71 17.15 22.24
CA GLU A 158 8.81 18.04 21.07
C GLU A 158 7.63 19.00 20.96
N ILE A 159 6.42 18.57 21.30
CA ILE A 159 5.23 19.43 21.30
C ILE A 159 5.29 20.50 22.38
N ALA A 160 5.97 20.22 23.50
CA ALA A 160 6.14 21.17 24.61
C ALA A 160 7.31 22.14 24.42
N ALA A 161 8.22 21.88 23.47
CA ALA A 161 9.33 22.77 23.16
C ALA A 161 8.86 23.93 22.27
N PRO A 162 9.08 25.21 22.63
CA PRO A 162 8.78 26.33 21.72
C PRO A 162 9.65 26.20 20.48
N LEU A 163 9.01 26.37 19.29
CA LEU A 163 9.71 26.52 18.02
C LEU A 163 10.78 27.63 18.20
N LYS A 164 12.05 27.28 18.12
CA LYS A 164 13.11 28.26 18.00
C LYS A 164 13.01 28.87 16.60
N GLU A 165 12.62 30.11 16.54
CA GLU A 165 12.69 30.95 15.35
C GLU A 165 14.14 31.09 14.84
#